data_ebbe9dfd301fe44746b29cacd791168c
#
_entry.id   ebbe9dfd301fe44746b29cacd791168c
#
_cell.length_a   1.000
_cell.length_b   1.000
_cell.length_c   1.000
_cell.angle_alpha   90.00
_cell.angle_beta   90.00
_cell.angle_gamma   90.00
#
_symmetry.space_group_name_H-M   'P 1'
#
loop_
_entity.id
_entity.type
_entity.pdbx_description
1 polymer ?
#
loop_
_entity_poly.entity_id
_entity_poly.type
_entity_poly.pdbx_seq_one_letter_code
_entity_poly.pdbx_strand_id
1 'polypeptide(L)'
;MRSTRIVVRALATGVACGALAAMSFAQTAASTDYAITHAKIFTLAGAPIEDGTVVIHDGNIAAVGTSVSVPAGVKVIDAKGLQVYPGLFDPVTQMGLSEIAAVRATVD
;
A
#
# COMPACT_ATOMS: atom_id res chain seq x y z
N MET A 1 65.99 43.33 -8.68
CA MET A 1 64.76 44.01 -8.56
C MET A 1 63.96 43.82 -9.82
N ARG A 2 63.15 42.84 -9.89
CA ARG A 2 62.04 42.69 -10.87
C ARG A 2 61.30 41.44 -10.47
N SER A 3 60.26 41.61 -9.65
CA SER A 3 58.94 41.37 -10.14
C SER A 3 58.67 39.96 -10.67
N THR A 4 58.41 39.04 -9.79
CA THR A 4 57.78 37.79 -10.18
C THR A 4 56.31 37.85 -9.79
N ARG A 5 55.53 38.42 -10.69
CA ARG A 5 54.07 38.33 -10.66
C ARG A 5 53.68 37.40 -11.78
N ILE A 6 53.72 36.16 -11.57
CA ILE A 6 53.15 35.21 -12.51
C ILE A 6 52.54 34.03 -11.71
N VAL A 7 51.30 33.76 -12.06
CA VAL A 7 50.61 32.48 -11.85
C VAL A 7 49.95 32.28 -10.51
N VAL A 8 48.80 32.93 -10.33
CA VAL A 8 47.69 32.28 -9.64
C VAL A 8 46.40 32.60 -10.43
N ARG A 9 46.27 32.02 -11.58
CA ARG A 9 45.02 32.02 -12.34
C ARG A 9 44.92 30.70 -13.06
N ALA A 10 44.53 29.66 -12.39
CA ALA A 10 43.99 28.46 -13.02
C ALA A 10 43.73 27.39 -11.95
N LEU A 11 42.72 27.51 -11.13
CA LEU A 11 42.19 26.39 -10.34
C LEU A 11 40.87 26.84 -9.70
N ALA A 12 39.93 27.26 -10.53
CA ALA A 12 38.56 27.54 -10.09
C ALA A 12 37.53 27.11 -11.15
N THR A 13 37.75 25.93 -11.72
CA THR A 13 36.74 25.39 -12.68
C THR A 13 36.73 23.87 -12.54
N GLY A 14 36.11 23.35 -11.48
CA GLY A 14 36.07 21.90 -11.31
C GLY A 14 35.22 21.36 -10.17
N VAL A 15 34.41 22.18 -9.48
CA VAL A 15 33.63 21.71 -8.33
C VAL A 15 32.15 22.10 -8.42
N ALA A 16 31.61 22.27 -9.60
CA ALA A 16 30.19 22.61 -9.76
C ALA A 16 29.31 21.48 -10.36
N CYS A 17 29.79 20.26 -10.47
CA CYS A 17 29.03 19.17 -11.12
C CYS A 17 28.68 18.00 -10.20
N GLY A 18 28.86 18.13 -8.90
CA GLY A 18 28.65 17.02 -7.94
C GLY A 18 27.43 17.14 -7.01
N ALA A 19 26.63 18.18 -7.10
CA ALA A 19 25.59 18.46 -6.10
C ALA A 19 24.14 18.25 -6.56
N LEU A 20 23.90 17.62 -7.71
CA LEU A 20 22.54 17.40 -8.23
C LEU A 20 22.03 15.96 -8.15
N ALA A 21 22.71 15.05 -7.47
CA ALA A 21 22.34 13.62 -7.47
C ALA A 21 21.74 13.08 -6.16
N ALA A 22 21.24 13.92 -5.26
CA ALA A 22 20.72 13.45 -3.98
C ALA A 22 19.33 14.01 -3.62
N MET A 23 18.46 14.23 -4.60
CA MET A 23 17.03 14.28 -4.32
C MET A 23 16.42 12.91 -4.57
N SER A 24 16.80 11.95 -3.76
CA SER A 24 15.98 10.76 -3.56
C SER A 24 14.67 11.23 -2.94
N PHE A 25 13.64 11.37 -3.75
CA PHE A 25 12.28 11.44 -3.25
C PHE A 25 12.02 10.11 -2.53
N ALA A 26 12.15 10.12 -1.23
CA ALA A 26 11.57 9.07 -0.42
C ALA A 26 10.06 9.14 -0.68
N GLN A 27 9.57 8.32 -1.60
CA GLN A 27 8.15 8.02 -1.69
C GLN A 27 7.77 7.39 -0.36
N THR A 28 7.22 8.20 0.52
CA THR A 28 6.52 7.70 1.68
C THR A 28 5.35 6.89 1.11
N ALA A 29 5.49 5.59 1.11
CA ALA A 29 4.37 4.70 0.84
C ALA A 29 3.27 5.12 1.81
N ALA A 30 2.17 5.64 1.28
CA ALA A 30 1.01 5.95 2.10
C ALA A 30 0.63 4.64 2.78
N SER A 31 0.70 4.60 4.10
CA SER A 31 0.26 3.44 4.86
C SER A 31 -1.20 3.21 4.51
N THR A 32 -1.48 2.03 3.98
CA THR A 32 -2.83 1.64 3.57
C THR A 32 -3.58 1.08 4.78
N ASP A 33 -3.49 1.81 5.89
CA ASP A 33 -4.09 1.39 7.15
C ASP A 33 -5.51 1.93 7.25
N TYR A 34 -6.44 1.04 7.53
CA TYR A 34 -7.85 1.35 7.66
C TYR A 34 -8.43 0.74 8.93
N ALA A 35 -9.41 1.42 9.52
CA ALA A 35 -10.27 0.86 10.55
C ALA A 35 -11.73 1.00 10.09
N ILE A 36 -12.45 -0.12 10.04
CA ILE A 36 -13.88 -0.16 9.77
C ILE A 36 -14.57 -0.30 11.13
N THR A 37 -15.41 0.66 11.48
CA THR A 37 -16.07 0.73 12.80
C THR A 37 -17.59 0.60 12.67
N HIS A 38 -18.25 0.17 13.74
CA HIS A 38 -19.71 0.07 13.84
C HIS A 38 -20.36 -0.84 12.80
N ALA A 39 -19.65 -1.85 12.33
CA ALA A 39 -20.16 -2.81 11.36
C ALA A 39 -20.71 -4.07 12.02
N LYS A 40 -21.71 -4.68 11.39
CA LYS A 40 -22.07 -6.07 11.67
C LYS A 40 -21.09 -6.99 10.93
N ILE A 41 -20.27 -7.74 11.68
CA ILE A 41 -19.16 -8.53 11.12
C ILE A 41 -19.51 -10.02 11.15
N PHE A 42 -19.41 -10.67 10.00
CA PHE A 42 -19.59 -12.12 9.85
C PHE A 42 -18.20 -12.77 9.69
N THR A 43 -17.68 -13.32 10.76
CA THR A 43 -16.36 -14.00 10.73
C THR A 43 -16.41 -15.40 10.15
N LEU A 44 -17.61 -15.99 10.02
CA LEU A 44 -17.85 -17.40 9.66
C LEU A 44 -17.25 -18.44 10.62
N ALA A 45 -16.61 -17.98 11.69
CA ALA A 45 -16.05 -18.85 12.74
C ALA A 45 -16.95 -18.93 13.98
N GLY A 46 -18.06 -18.20 14.00
CA GLY A 46 -18.99 -18.16 15.12
C GLY A 46 -20.15 -17.20 14.86
N ALA A 47 -20.82 -16.77 15.92
CA ALA A 47 -21.92 -15.82 15.81
C ALA A 47 -21.43 -14.46 15.24
N PRO A 48 -22.27 -13.75 14.48
CA PRO A 48 -21.95 -12.42 13.99
C PRO A 48 -21.70 -11.43 15.15
N ILE A 49 -20.78 -10.51 14.93
CA ILE A 49 -20.50 -9.40 15.83
C ILE A 49 -21.38 -8.23 15.39
N GLU A 50 -22.35 -7.82 16.23
CA GLU A 50 -23.36 -6.84 15.83
C GLU A 50 -22.82 -5.40 15.71
N ASP A 51 -21.84 -5.04 16.52
CA ASP A 51 -21.19 -3.72 16.51
C ASP A 51 -19.68 -3.93 16.66
N GLY A 52 -19.03 -4.20 15.55
CA GLY A 52 -17.63 -4.56 15.56
C GLY A 52 -16.74 -3.56 14.84
N THR A 53 -15.45 -3.72 15.10
CA THR A 53 -14.38 -2.98 14.44
C THR A 53 -13.41 -3.95 13.79
N VAL A 54 -13.00 -3.65 12.57
CA VAL A 54 -11.92 -4.36 11.84
C VAL A 54 -10.79 -3.37 11.63
N VAL A 55 -9.59 -3.72 12.07
CA VAL A 55 -8.37 -2.95 11.81
C VAL A 55 -7.53 -3.67 10.77
N ILE A 56 -7.17 -2.95 9.72
CA ILE A 56 -6.34 -3.42 8.62
C ILE A 56 -5.02 -2.66 8.67
N HIS A 57 -3.92 -3.39 8.67
CA HIS A 57 -2.56 -2.86 8.68
C HIS A 57 -1.73 -3.57 7.61
N ASP A 58 -1.08 -2.82 6.74
CA ASP A 58 -0.28 -3.35 5.63
C ASP A 58 -1.00 -4.43 4.80
N GLY A 59 -2.30 -4.21 4.53
CA GLY A 59 -3.11 -5.14 3.74
C GLY A 59 -3.56 -6.40 4.48
N ASN A 60 -3.24 -6.54 5.76
CA ASN A 60 -3.65 -7.66 6.60
C ASN A 60 -4.65 -7.23 7.67
N ILE A 61 -5.52 -8.15 8.08
CA ILE A 61 -6.41 -7.92 9.21
C ILE A 61 -5.59 -8.06 10.49
N ALA A 62 -5.38 -6.95 11.18
CA ALA A 62 -4.63 -6.90 12.43
C ALA A 62 -5.49 -7.25 13.65
N ALA A 63 -6.76 -6.83 13.66
CA ALA A 63 -7.69 -7.11 14.75
C ALA A 63 -9.14 -7.06 14.29
N VAL A 64 -10.00 -7.87 14.90
CA VAL A 64 -11.44 -7.90 14.72
C VAL A 64 -12.11 -8.13 16.07
N GLY A 65 -13.13 -7.35 16.39
CA GLY A 65 -13.88 -7.54 17.64
C GLY A 65 -14.78 -6.35 17.98
N THR A 66 -15.45 -6.44 19.13
CA THR A 66 -16.33 -5.37 19.65
C THR A 66 -15.58 -4.26 20.36
N SER A 67 -14.43 -4.56 20.94
CA SER A 67 -13.64 -3.62 21.76
C SER A 67 -12.23 -3.45 21.21
N VAL A 68 -12.11 -3.33 19.89
CA VAL A 68 -10.81 -3.14 19.23
C VAL A 68 -10.43 -1.66 19.29
N SER A 69 -9.23 -1.40 19.81
CA SER A 69 -8.65 -0.06 19.80
C SER A 69 -8.20 0.31 18.39
N VAL A 70 -8.66 1.47 17.90
CA VAL A 70 -8.23 2.01 16.61
C VAL A 70 -6.93 2.78 16.79
N PRO A 71 -5.83 2.41 16.13
CA PRO A 71 -4.58 3.14 16.22
C PRO A 71 -4.71 4.59 15.71
N ALA A 72 -3.90 5.49 16.22
CA ALA A 72 -3.85 6.85 15.73
C ALA A 72 -3.26 6.88 14.30
N GLY A 73 -3.82 7.75 13.45
CA GLY A 73 -3.30 7.95 12.09
C GLY A 73 -3.87 7.00 11.02
N VAL A 74 -4.70 6.02 11.39
CA VAL A 74 -5.40 5.17 10.41
C VAL A 74 -6.62 5.89 9.83
N LYS A 75 -6.98 5.56 8.61
CA LYS A 75 -8.20 6.05 7.99
C LYS A 75 -9.41 5.30 8.55
N VAL A 76 -10.29 5.99 9.26
CA VAL A 76 -11.51 5.39 9.84
C VAL A 76 -12.65 5.45 8.84
N ILE A 77 -13.32 4.32 8.67
CA ILE A 77 -14.54 4.18 7.86
C ILE A 77 -15.67 3.77 8.81
N ASP A 78 -16.65 4.65 8.99
CA ASP A 78 -17.84 4.32 9.74
C ASP A 78 -18.79 3.50 8.88
N ALA A 79 -19.04 2.26 9.27
CA ALA A 79 -19.87 1.30 8.57
C ALA A 79 -21.17 1.01 9.32
N LYS A 80 -21.70 1.97 10.04
CA LYS A 80 -22.96 1.84 10.79
C LYS A 80 -24.10 1.44 9.85
N GLY A 81 -24.76 0.34 10.17
CA GLY A 81 -25.85 -0.22 9.34
C GLY A 81 -25.38 -1.04 8.15
N LEU A 82 -24.06 -1.18 7.96
CA LEU A 82 -23.47 -2.03 6.93
C LEU A 82 -23.01 -3.35 7.50
N GLN A 83 -22.79 -4.30 6.60
CA GLN A 83 -22.33 -5.65 6.93
C GLN A 83 -20.95 -5.90 6.31
N VAL A 84 -20.07 -6.54 7.07
CA VAL A 84 -18.74 -6.94 6.63
C VAL A 84 -18.67 -8.45 6.57
N TYR A 85 -18.32 -8.98 5.40
CA TYR A 85 -18.14 -10.40 5.15
C TYR A 85 -16.71 -10.68 4.71
N PRO A 86 -16.17 -11.87 4.98
CA PRO A 86 -14.96 -12.34 4.33
C PRO A 86 -15.13 -12.35 2.81
N GLY A 87 -14.04 -12.15 2.08
CA GLY A 87 -14.03 -12.34 0.63
C GLY A 87 -14.41 -13.77 0.25
N LEU A 88 -14.99 -13.93 -0.92
CA LEU A 88 -15.30 -15.25 -1.47
C LEU A 88 -14.00 -15.88 -2.00
N PHE A 89 -13.79 -17.14 -1.65
CA PHE A 89 -12.72 -17.95 -2.21
C PHE A 89 -13.37 -19.04 -3.06
N ASP A 90 -13.09 -19.04 -4.36
CA ASP A 90 -13.51 -20.09 -5.27
C ASP A 90 -12.35 -21.07 -5.50
N PRO A 91 -12.35 -22.24 -4.84
CA PRO A 91 -11.28 -23.21 -4.99
C PRO A 91 -11.33 -23.96 -6.32
N VAL A 92 -12.45 -23.82 -7.06
CA VAL A 92 -12.63 -24.48 -8.35
C VAL A 92 -13.02 -23.43 -9.39
N THR A 93 -12.03 -22.84 -10.04
CA THR A 93 -12.25 -21.86 -11.09
C THR A 93 -11.61 -22.32 -12.40
N GLN A 94 -12.31 -22.05 -13.51
CA GLN A 94 -11.76 -22.23 -14.86
C GLN A 94 -11.27 -20.91 -15.46
N MET A 95 -11.28 -19.83 -14.69
CA MET A 95 -10.82 -18.52 -15.16
C MET A 95 -9.35 -18.60 -15.61
N GLY A 96 -9.09 -18.27 -16.87
CA GLY A 96 -7.77 -18.36 -17.48
C GLY A 96 -7.33 -19.76 -17.90
N LEU A 97 -8.15 -20.80 -17.65
CA LEU A 97 -7.89 -22.17 -18.10
C LEU A 97 -8.75 -22.57 -19.31
N SER A 98 -9.76 -21.77 -19.65
CA SER A 98 -10.62 -22.04 -20.80
C SER A 98 -10.08 -21.34 -22.04
N GLU A 99 -9.92 -22.07 -23.11
CA GLU A 99 -9.60 -21.53 -24.42
C GLU A 99 -10.85 -20.87 -25.06
N ILE A 100 -10.61 -19.99 -26.02
CA ILE A 100 -11.70 -19.35 -26.76
C ILE A 100 -12.33 -20.38 -27.69
N ALA A 101 -13.50 -20.87 -27.35
CA ALA A 101 -14.21 -21.90 -28.10
C ALA A 101 -14.54 -21.51 -29.56
N ALA A 102 -14.48 -20.23 -29.91
CA ALA A 102 -14.72 -19.73 -31.26
C ALA A 102 -13.52 -19.91 -32.21
N VAL A 103 -12.33 -20.20 -31.68
CA VAL A 103 -11.10 -20.39 -32.49
C VAL A 103 -10.68 -21.84 -32.42
N ARG A 104 -11.02 -22.59 -33.49
CA ARG A 104 -10.76 -24.03 -33.56
C ARG A 104 -9.29 -24.42 -33.45
N ALA A 105 -8.36 -23.50 -33.70
CA ALA A 105 -6.93 -23.74 -33.62
C ALA A 105 -6.37 -23.73 -32.19
N THR A 106 -7.20 -23.38 -31.19
CA THR A 106 -6.79 -23.30 -29.80
C THR A 106 -7.46 -24.36 -28.91
N VAL A 107 -8.28 -25.25 -29.51
CA VAL A 107 -8.94 -26.36 -28.79
C VAL A 107 -8.11 -27.63 -29.04
N ASP A 108 -7.51 -28.13 -28.01
CA ASP A 108 -6.79 -29.40 -27.96
C ASP A 108 -7.74 -30.58 -27.81
#